data_2832902936bae191b79c42bac26344cd
#
_entry.id   2832902936bae191b79c42bac26344cd
#
_cell.length_a   1.000
_cell.length_b   1.000
_cell.length_c   1.000
_cell.angle_alpha   90.00
_cell.angle_beta   90.00
_cell.angle_gamma   90.00
#
_symmetry.space_group_name_H-M   'P 1'
#
loop_
_entity.id
_entity.type
_entity.pdbx_description
1 polymer ?
#
loop_
_entity_poly.entity_id
_entity_poly.type
_entity_poly.pdbx_seq_one_letter_code
_entity_poly.pdbx_strand_id
1 'polypeptide(L)'
;EPIKPIVFYIDKQIPTWLYPYVKRAVEAWQPAFERAGFKNAILARPEPTYAEDSVFSVDNARYAYISYKTSPLKNAYGPSSVDPRSGEILCSHIGIFNSISDLVQELYFCQAGAVDSLARRIVLPDTLLGKLIQYVVCHEVGHALGLKHNFRGSSVFSTASLRDKEFLRNNGHGASIMDYMRFNYAVQPEDDVSLDDLIPRVGEYDCFAIEWGYRYFPSEEVARKRLWEWVDSMAQNPLYQYGGIDKTDVFCQSEDLGFNQMEVNELGIKNLQRLLQMPIWMKEQDEAAKKVMSSRYRGMLIRY
;
A
#
# COMPACT_ATOMS: atom_id res chain seq x y z
N GLU A 1 -16.30 7.95 19.55
CA GLU A 1 -16.11 8.63 18.27
C GLU A 1 -15.29 9.91 18.48
N PRO A 2 -14.45 10.32 17.52
CA PRO A 2 -13.75 11.60 17.60
C PRO A 2 -14.74 12.76 17.46
N ILE A 3 -14.45 13.92 18.06
CA ILE A 3 -15.26 15.13 17.90
C ILE A 3 -15.28 15.54 16.42
N LYS A 4 -14.15 15.41 15.73
CA LYS A 4 -13.99 15.69 14.30
C LYS A 4 -13.26 14.51 13.64
N PRO A 5 -13.92 13.72 12.79
CA PRO A 5 -13.25 12.66 12.05
C PRO A 5 -12.29 13.24 11.00
N ILE A 6 -11.29 12.44 10.62
CA ILE A 6 -10.43 12.71 9.47
C ILE A 6 -11.24 12.38 8.21
N VAL A 7 -11.48 13.38 7.37
CA VAL A 7 -12.27 13.24 6.15
C VAL A 7 -11.41 13.55 4.93
N PHE A 8 -11.23 12.54 4.06
CA PHE A 8 -10.63 12.73 2.75
C PHE A 8 -11.73 12.95 1.71
N TYR A 9 -11.70 14.08 1.04
CA TYR A 9 -12.59 14.35 -0.10
C TYR A 9 -11.97 13.81 -1.39
N ILE A 10 -12.77 13.07 -2.14
CA ILE A 10 -12.35 12.39 -3.37
C ILE A 10 -12.73 13.24 -4.57
N ASP A 11 -11.73 13.54 -5.41
CA ASP A 11 -11.87 14.30 -6.65
C ASP A 11 -12.95 13.69 -7.56
N LYS A 12 -13.87 14.52 -8.02
CA LYS A 12 -14.90 14.13 -9.00
C LYS A 12 -14.36 13.70 -10.35
N GLN A 13 -13.07 13.99 -10.65
CA GLN A 13 -12.41 13.54 -11.87
C GLN A 13 -11.94 12.07 -11.78
N ILE A 14 -11.98 11.47 -10.59
CA ILE A 14 -11.69 10.03 -10.45
C ILE A 14 -12.74 9.23 -11.23
N PRO A 15 -12.31 8.31 -12.12
CA PRO A 15 -13.23 7.46 -12.86
C PRO A 15 -14.22 6.73 -11.93
N THR A 16 -15.49 6.69 -12.32
CA THR A 16 -16.56 6.12 -11.48
C THR A 16 -16.27 4.68 -11.04
N TRP A 17 -15.65 3.87 -11.91
CA TRP A 17 -15.27 2.51 -11.57
C TRP A 17 -14.17 2.44 -10.51
N LEU A 18 -13.29 3.46 -10.43
CA LEU A 18 -12.16 3.51 -9.49
C LEU A 18 -12.56 4.08 -8.12
N TYR A 19 -13.60 4.93 -8.08
CA TYR A 19 -14.06 5.60 -6.85
C TYR A 19 -14.24 4.64 -5.64
N PRO A 20 -14.91 3.47 -5.77
CA PRO A 20 -15.12 2.58 -4.64
C PRO A 20 -13.80 1.99 -4.10
N TYR A 21 -12.77 1.87 -4.92
CA TYR A 21 -11.45 1.38 -4.50
C TYR A 21 -10.67 2.47 -3.74
N VAL A 22 -10.72 3.71 -4.21
CA VAL A 22 -10.12 4.87 -3.51
C VAL A 22 -10.80 5.07 -2.15
N LYS A 23 -12.14 4.97 -2.10
CA LYS A 23 -12.88 5.01 -0.83
C LYS A 23 -12.43 3.92 0.14
N ARG A 24 -12.36 2.67 -0.31
CA ARG A 24 -11.89 1.55 0.52
C ARG A 24 -10.44 1.70 0.97
N ALA A 25 -9.58 2.32 0.17
CA ALA A 25 -8.20 2.57 0.53
C ALA A 25 -8.08 3.50 1.76
N VAL A 26 -8.92 4.53 1.84
CA VAL A 26 -9.02 5.42 3.01
C VAL A 26 -9.60 4.67 4.21
N GLU A 27 -10.71 3.98 4.00
CA GLU A 27 -11.45 3.31 5.08
C GLU A 27 -10.74 2.05 5.60
N ALA A 28 -9.74 1.52 4.88
CA ALA A 28 -8.90 0.42 5.33
C ALA A 28 -8.11 0.72 6.62
N TRP A 29 -7.95 1.99 6.97
CA TRP A 29 -7.29 2.42 8.20
C TRP A 29 -8.21 2.44 9.44
N GLN A 30 -9.54 2.26 9.27
CA GLN A 30 -10.47 2.22 10.39
C GLN A 30 -10.08 1.26 11.52
N PRO A 31 -9.69 0.00 11.26
CA PRO A 31 -9.29 -0.92 12.32
C PRO A 31 -8.09 -0.41 13.14
N ALA A 32 -7.15 0.29 12.51
CA ALA A 32 -6.01 0.90 13.23
C ALA A 32 -6.48 2.01 14.19
N PHE A 33 -7.43 2.84 13.76
CA PHE A 33 -8.03 3.86 14.63
C PHE A 33 -8.93 3.25 15.73
N GLU A 34 -9.64 2.16 15.46
CA GLU A 34 -10.42 1.45 16.47
C GLU A 34 -9.51 0.88 17.58
N ARG A 35 -8.33 0.37 17.21
CA ARG A 35 -7.29 -0.05 18.16
C ARG A 35 -6.76 1.12 18.99
N ALA A 36 -6.64 2.33 18.40
CA ALA A 36 -6.30 3.56 19.10
C ALA A 36 -7.44 4.09 20.00
N GLY A 37 -8.63 3.47 19.95
CA GLY A 37 -9.79 3.82 20.77
C GLY A 37 -10.83 4.69 20.07
N PHE A 38 -10.76 4.88 18.74
CA PHE A 38 -11.65 5.76 17.99
C PHE A 38 -12.44 5.01 16.93
N LYS A 39 -13.75 4.95 17.05
CA LYS A 39 -14.67 4.48 15.99
C LYS A 39 -15.03 5.61 15.03
N ASN A 40 -15.23 5.27 13.75
CA ASN A 40 -15.59 6.25 12.71
C ASN A 40 -14.61 7.42 12.60
N ALA A 41 -13.31 7.13 12.78
CA ALA A 41 -12.28 8.15 12.87
C ALA A 41 -11.78 8.67 11.52
N ILE A 42 -11.84 7.82 10.49
CA ILE A 42 -11.38 8.16 9.15
C ILE A 42 -12.46 7.82 8.11
N LEU A 43 -12.75 8.76 7.23
CA LEU A 43 -13.85 8.66 6.27
C LEU A 43 -13.41 9.17 4.91
N ALA A 44 -13.94 8.58 3.84
CA ALA A 44 -13.85 9.12 2.48
C ALA A 44 -15.21 9.62 2.02
N ARG A 45 -15.25 10.82 1.45
CA ARG A 45 -16.47 11.47 0.93
C ARG A 45 -16.23 12.01 -0.47
N PRO A 46 -17.27 12.12 -1.31
CA PRO A 46 -17.17 12.90 -2.54
C PRO A 46 -16.95 14.38 -2.23
N GLU A 47 -16.46 15.14 -3.19
CA GLU A 47 -16.47 16.60 -3.10
C GLU A 47 -17.88 17.11 -2.76
N PRO A 48 -18.02 18.02 -1.79
CA PRO A 48 -19.31 18.62 -1.51
C PRO A 48 -19.74 19.55 -2.65
N THR A 49 -21.03 19.65 -2.87
CA THR A 49 -21.60 20.68 -3.73
C THR A 49 -21.50 22.04 -3.05
N TYR A 50 -21.59 23.14 -3.82
CA TYR A 50 -21.62 24.51 -3.26
C TYR A 50 -22.75 24.72 -2.24
N ALA A 51 -23.88 24.04 -2.41
CA ALA A 51 -25.00 24.09 -1.48
C ALA A 51 -24.72 23.40 -0.15
N GLU A 52 -23.87 22.35 -0.14
CA GLU A 52 -23.48 21.62 1.07
C GLU A 52 -22.34 22.32 1.82
N ASP A 53 -21.38 22.89 1.08
CA ASP A 53 -20.26 23.64 1.65
C ASP A 53 -19.78 24.72 0.68
N SER A 54 -20.21 25.94 0.90
CA SER A 54 -19.89 27.08 0.04
C SER A 54 -18.43 27.57 0.13
N VAL A 55 -17.68 27.12 1.15
CA VAL A 55 -16.28 27.49 1.36
C VAL A 55 -15.31 26.38 0.97
N PHE A 56 -15.83 25.26 0.51
CA PHE A 56 -15.00 24.15 0.04
C PHE A 56 -14.15 24.60 -1.16
N SER A 57 -12.86 24.33 -1.06
CA SER A 57 -11.90 24.48 -2.16
C SER A 57 -10.78 23.47 -1.98
N VAL A 58 -10.33 22.91 -3.07
CA VAL A 58 -9.15 22.01 -3.07
C VAL A 58 -7.87 22.68 -2.58
N ASP A 59 -7.80 24.01 -2.70
CA ASP A 59 -6.66 24.82 -2.23
C ASP A 59 -6.80 25.24 -0.76
N ASN A 60 -7.92 24.90 -0.11
CA ASN A 60 -8.16 25.26 1.27
C ASN A 60 -7.60 24.19 2.21
N ALA A 61 -6.60 24.54 3.00
CA ALA A 61 -5.91 23.64 3.95
C ALA A 61 -6.82 23.02 5.03
N ARG A 62 -8.10 23.39 5.12
CA ARG A 62 -9.06 22.74 6.02
C ARG A 62 -9.52 21.36 5.57
N TYR A 63 -9.28 21.03 4.28
CA TYR A 63 -9.80 19.81 3.65
C TYR A 63 -8.64 18.92 3.21
N ALA A 64 -8.60 17.70 3.71
CA ALA A 64 -7.75 16.68 3.12
C ALA A 64 -8.40 16.17 1.82
N TYR A 65 -7.61 16.03 0.77
CA TYR A 65 -8.10 15.82 -0.58
C TYR A 65 -7.31 14.76 -1.33
N ILE A 66 -8.00 13.97 -2.16
CA ILE A 66 -7.39 12.98 -3.06
C ILE A 66 -7.69 13.42 -4.49
N SER A 67 -6.66 13.95 -5.18
CA SER A 67 -6.75 14.41 -6.56
C SER A 67 -6.38 13.34 -7.57
N TYR A 68 -7.03 13.37 -8.75
CA TYR A 68 -6.68 12.54 -9.90
C TYR A 68 -6.09 13.40 -11.01
N LYS A 69 -4.87 13.10 -11.43
CA LYS A 69 -4.12 13.96 -12.34
C LYS A 69 -3.69 13.22 -13.59
N THR A 70 -3.92 13.83 -14.74
CA THR A 70 -3.40 13.34 -16.02
C THR A 70 -1.92 13.66 -16.11
N SER A 71 -1.07 12.64 -16.14
CA SER A 71 0.39 12.78 -16.21
C SER A 71 1.02 11.48 -16.73
N PRO A 72 2.11 11.56 -17.50
CA PRO A 72 2.92 10.40 -17.86
C PRO A 72 3.72 9.81 -16.70
N LEU A 73 3.74 10.47 -15.53
CA LEU A 73 4.44 9.99 -14.36
C LEU A 73 3.70 8.77 -13.76
N LYS A 74 4.40 7.67 -13.64
CA LYS A 74 3.92 6.43 -13.02
C LYS A 74 4.09 6.51 -11.51
N ASN A 75 3.35 7.39 -10.83
CA ASN A 75 3.52 7.65 -9.40
C ASN A 75 2.20 8.05 -8.71
N ALA A 76 2.23 8.05 -7.38
CA ALA A 76 1.30 8.72 -6.49
C ALA A 76 2.12 9.40 -5.36
N TYR A 77 1.52 10.29 -4.61
CA TYR A 77 2.17 10.94 -3.47
C TYR A 77 1.15 11.36 -2.42
N GLY A 78 1.54 11.31 -1.16
CA GLY A 78 0.69 11.64 -0.01
C GLY A 78 1.39 12.56 1.00
N PRO A 79 1.72 13.83 0.65
CA PRO A 79 2.33 14.75 1.59
C PRO A 79 1.35 15.20 2.66
N SER A 80 1.86 15.54 3.82
CA SER A 80 1.14 16.24 4.89
C SER A 80 1.86 17.53 5.28
N SER A 81 1.08 18.55 5.62
CA SER A 81 1.58 19.78 6.23
C SER A 81 1.31 19.73 7.71
N VAL A 82 2.35 19.87 8.53
CA VAL A 82 2.31 19.69 9.97
C VAL A 82 2.62 21.00 10.67
N ASP A 83 1.87 21.35 11.71
CA ASP A 83 2.21 22.45 12.61
C ASP A 83 3.42 22.03 13.47
N PRO A 84 4.60 22.68 13.32
CA PRO A 84 5.80 22.28 14.04
C PRO A 84 5.71 22.48 15.56
N ARG A 85 4.74 23.22 16.05
CA ARG A 85 4.54 23.49 17.50
C ARG A 85 3.77 22.38 18.19
N SER A 86 2.80 21.77 17.51
CA SER A 86 1.88 20.79 18.08
C SER A 86 2.03 19.38 17.49
N GLY A 87 2.60 19.26 16.28
CA GLY A 87 2.59 18.03 15.51
C GLY A 87 1.25 17.75 14.80
N GLU A 88 0.28 18.67 14.89
CA GLU A 88 -1.02 18.52 14.22
C GLU A 88 -0.85 18.51 12.69
N ILE A 89 -1.42 17.51 12.04
CA ILE A 89 -1.53 17.48 10.57
C ILE A 89 -2.64 18.44 10.16
N LEU A 90 -2.26 19.58 9.60
CA LEU A 90 -3.18 20.64 9.20
C LEU A 90 -3.90 20.30 7.90
N CYS A 91 -3.18 19.69 6.96
CA CYS A 91 -3.67 19.42 5.62
C CYS A 91 -2.91 18.22 5.04
N SER A 92 -3.61 17.44 4.22
CA SER A 92 -2.99 16.44 3.37
C SER A 92 -3.64 16.43 1.99
N HIS A 93 -2.81 16.38 0.94
CA HIS A 93 -3.27 16.39 -0.44
C HIS A 93 -2.63 15.26 -1.21
N ILE A 94 -3.31 14.12 -1.28
CA ILE A 94 -2.86 12.94 -2.04
C ILE A 94 -3.08 13.20 -3.52
N GLY A 95 -2.05 12.92 -4.34
CA GLY A 95 -2.13 12.99 -5.78
C GLY A 95 -1.96 11.61 -6.41
N ILE A 96 -2.93 11.20 -7.21
CA ILE A 96 -2.88 9.96 -7.99
C ILE A 96 -2.68 10.35 -9.45
N PHE A 97 -1.59 9.92 -10.08
CA PHE A 97 -1.40 10.07 -11.52
C PHE A 97 -2.06 8.90 -12.27
N ASN A 98 -2.76 9.18 -13.37
CA ASN A 98 -3.45 8.17 -14.15
C ASN A 98 -2.53 7.04 -14.65
N SER A 99 -1.25 7.37 -14.93
CA SER A 99 -0.24 6.39 -15.37
C SER A 99 0.27 5.46 -14.26
N ILE A 100 -0.22 5.60 -13.01
CA ILE A 100 0.03 4.63 -11.94
C ILE A 100 -0.48 3.23 -12.34
N SER A 101 -1.55 3.18 -13.15
CA SER A 101 -2.09 1.93 -13.69
C SER A 101 -1.05 1.11 -14.44
N ASP A 102 -0.16 1.76 -15.21
CA ASP A 102 0.89 1.08 -15.96
C ASP A 102 1.93 0.46 -15.01
N LEU A 103 2.30 1.20 -13.96
CA LEU A 103 3.26 0.70 -12.97
C LEU A 103 2.75 -0.53 -12.24
N VAL A 104 1.53 -0.45 -11.69
CA VAL A 104 0.99 -1.57 -10.90
C VAL A 104 0.71 -2.80 -11.75
N GLN A 105 0.32 -2.62 -13.03
CA GLN A 105 0.14 -3.72 -13.97
C GLN A 105 1.46 -4.42 -14.29
N GLU A 106 2.52 -3.63 -14.54
CA GLU A 106 3.86 -4.16 -14.85
C GLU A 106 4.44 -4.92 -13.65
N LEU A 107 4.36 -4.35 -12.45
CA LEU A 107 4.82 -4.99 -11.21
C LEU A 107 4.04 -6.27 -10.93
N TYR A 108 2.71 -6.20 -11.00
CA TYR A 108 1.85 -7.36 -10.73
C TYR A 108 2.07 -8.49 -11.74
N PHE A 109 2.27 -8.16 -13.01
CA PHE A 109 2.63 -9.16 -14.01
C PHE A 109 3.93 -9.89 -13.65
N CYS A 110 4.98 -9.15 -13.29
CA CYS A 110 6.28 -9.74 -12.97
C CYS A 110 6.23 -10.60 -11.70
N GLN A 111 5.50 -10.16 -10.68
CA GLN A 111 5.52 -10.79 -9.36
C GLN A 111 4.43 -11.85 -9.16
N ALA A 112 3.25 -11.67 -9.77
CA ALA A 112 2.10 -12.56 -9.61
C ALA A 112 1.70 -13.31 -10.89
N GLY A 113 2.26 -12.95 -12.05
CA GLY A 113 1.82 -13.50 -13.33
C GLY A 113 2.00 -15.01 -13.49
N ALA A 114 2.89 -15.65 -12.71
CA ALA A 114 3.03 -17.10 -12.71
C ALA A 114 1.82 -17.79 -12.04
N VAL A 115 1.23 -17.15 -11.02
CA VAL A 115 0.12 -17.70 -10.22
C VAL A 115 -1.24 -17.14 -10.63
N ASP A 116 -1.31 -15.87 -11.07
CA ASP A 116 -2.54 -15.24 -11.53
C ASP A 116 -2.63 -15.16 -13.06
N SER A 117 -3.62 -15.85 -13.63
CA SER A 117 -3.89 -15.79 -15.06
C SER A 117 -4.41 -14.43 -15.54
N LEU A 118 -5.06 -13.66 -14.65
CA LEU A 118 -5.56 -12.33 -15.00
C LEU A 118 -4.41 -11.34 -15.19
N ALA A 119 -3.32 -11.49 -14.45
CA ALA A 119 -2.11 -10.67 -14.61
C ALA A 119 -1.51 -10.74 -16.02
N ARG A 120 -1.75 -11.85 -16.74
CA ARG A 120 -1.25 -12.10 -18.10
C ARG A 120 -2.09 -11.45 -19.20
N ARG A 121 -3.24 -10.87 -18.88
CA ARG A 121 -4.08 -10.16 -19.87
C ARG A 121 -3.42 -8.84 -20.28
N ILE A 122 -3.53 -8.47 -21.53
CA ILE A 122 -3.04 -7.17 -22.03
C ILE A 122 -3.75 -6.02 -21.32
N VAL A 123 -5.06 -6.12 -21.17
CA VAL A 123 -5.88 -5.19 -20.39
C VAL A 123 -6.39 -5.94 -19.16
N LEU A 124 -6.04 -5.46 -17.98
CA LEU A 124 -6.55 -6.02 -16.73
C LEU A 124 -8.03 -5.70 -16.57
N PRO A 125 -8.82 -6.59 -15.96
CA PRO A 125 -10.18 -6.24 -15.52
C PRO A 125 -10.15 -5.09 -14.52
N ASP A 126 -11.13 -4.18 -14.57
CA ASP A 126 -11.27 -3.06 -13.65
C ASP A 126 -11.27 -3.50 -12.17
N THR A 127 -11.83 -4.69 -11.91
CA THR A 127 -11.87 -5.28 -10.57
C THR A 127 -10.49 -5.60 -10.02
N LEU A 128 -9.57 -6.09 -10.84
CA LEU A 128 -8.19 -6.34 -10.43
C LEU A 128 -7.41 -5.02 -10.38
N LEU A 129 -7.45 -4.24 -11.47
CA LEU A 129 -6.75 -2.96 -11.54
C LEU A 129 -7.13 -2.03 -10.38
N GLY A 130 -8.42 -2.00 -10.02
CA GLY A 130 -8.91 -1.23 -8.88
C GLY A 130 -8.29 -1.66 -7.55
N LYS A 131 -8.14 -2.97 -7.31
CA LYS A 131 -7.46 -3.49 -6.11
C LYS A 131 -5.97 -3.11 -6.06
N LEU A 132 -5.28 -3.17 -7.21
CA LEU A 132 -3.87 -2.78 -7.29
C LEU A 132 -3.69 -1.28 -7.01
N ILE A 133 -4.57 -0.42 -7.55
CA ILE A 133 -4.54 1.02 -7.27
C ILE A 133 -4.97 1.29 -5.82
N GLN A 134 -5.95 0.56 -5.29
CA GLN A 134 -6.37 0.66 -3.87
C GLN A 134 -5.18 0.47 -2.93
N TYR A 135 -4.32 -0.52 -3.18
CA TYR A 135 -3.10 -0.73 -2.40
C TYR A 135 -2.21 0.52 -2.39
N VAL A 136 -1.93 1.10 -3.56
CA VAL A 136 -1.11 2.32 -3.66
C VAL A 136 -1.75 3.48 -2.91
N VAL A 137 -3.05 3.73 -3.12
CA VAL A 137 -3.76 4.81 -2.43
C VAL A 137 -3.77 4.59 -0.92
N CYS A 138 -3.92 3.35 -0.45
CA CYS A 138 -3.86 3.02 0.97
C CYS A 138 -2.49 3.36 1.58
N HIS A 139 -1.39 3.09 0.85
CA HIS A 139 -0.04 3.50 1.23
C HIS A 139 0.09 5.03 1.33
N GLU A 140 -0.40 5.78 0.32
CA GLU A 140 -0.36 7.25 0.35
C GLU A 140 -1.21 7.85 1.49
N VAL A 141 -2.32 7.20 1.84
CA VAL A 141 -3.10 7.57 3.04
C VAL A 141 -2.27 7.39 4.30
N GLY A 142 -1.46 6.34 4.39
CA GLY A 142 -0.51 6.15 5.50
C GLY A 142 0.45 7.34 5.66
N HIS A 143 1.01 7.84 4.55
CA HIS A 143 1.83 9.06 4.56
C HIS A 143 1.03 10.29 5.00
N ALA A 144 -0.19 10.41 4.51
CA ALA A 144 -1.10 11.50 4.89
C ALA A 144 -1.48 11.47 6.38
N LEU A 145 -1.42 10.30 7.01
CA LEU A 145 -1.61 10.10 8.45
C LEU A 145 -0.32 10.29 9.26
N GLY A 146 0.80 10.65 8.62
CA GLY A 146 2.07 10.94 9.28
C GLY A 146 3.06 9.77 9.33
N LEU A 147 2.74 8.60 8.77
CA LEU A 147 3.65 7.46 8.74
C LEU A 147 4.75 7.67 7.70
N LYS A 148 5.95 7.24 8.03
CA LYS A 148 7.08 7.13 7.12
C LYS A 148 7.19 5.71 6.59
N HIS A 149 7.97 5.52 5.50
CA HIS A 149 8.30 4.17 5.06
C HIS A 149 8.90 3.34 6.19
N ASN A 150 8.45 2.10 6.32
CA ASN A 150 9.01 1.11 7.23
C ASN A 150 9.52 -0.11 6.44
N PHE A 151 10.76 -0.02 5.94
CA PHE A 151 11.39 -1.07 5.14
C PHE A 151 11.78 -2.33 5.93
N ARG A 152 11.47 -2.38 7.22
CA ARG A 152 11.59 -3.58 8.04
C ARG A 152 10.31 -4.43 7.98
N GLY A 153 9.24 -3.88 7.46
CA GLY A 153 7.93 -4.54 7.38
C GLY A 153 7.90 -5.78 6.51
N SER A 154 8.71 -5.84 5.45
CA SER A 154 8.83 -6.98 4.52
C SER A 154 9.58 -8.17 5.11
N SER A 155 10.53 -7.94 6.03
CA SER A 155 11.50 -8.94 6.50
C SER A 155 11.05 -9.77 7.71
N VAL A 156 9.79 -9.66 8.15
CA VAL A 156 9.31 -10.24 9.42
C VAL A 156 8.82 -11.68 9.32
N PHE A 157 8.43 -12.15 8.13
CA PHE A 157 7.82 -13.47 7.95
C PHE A 157 8.77 -14.47 7.29
N SER A 158 8.62 -15.74 7.70
CA SER A 158 9.39 -16.83 7.08
C SER A 158 8.88 -17.13 5.66
N THR A 159 9.73 -17.71 4.82
CA THR A 159 9.34 -18.20 3.48
C THR A 159 8.14 -19.14 3.54
N ALA A 160 8.08 -20.01 4.54
CA ALA A 160 6.96 -20.94 4.73
C ALA A 160 5.66 -20.18 5.01
N SER A 161 5.69 -19.17 5.89
CA SER A 161 4.52 -18.32 6.18
C SER A 161 4.04 -17.55 4.95
N LEU A 162 4.97 -17.06 4.12
CA LEU A 162 4.66 -16.33 2.89
C LEU A 162 3.99 -17.19 1.80
N ARG A 163 3.99 -18.50 1.96
CA ARG A 163 3.37 -19.48 1.05
C ARG A 163 2.16 -20.20 1.67
N ASP A 164 1.89 -19.96 2.95
CA ASP A 164 0.77 -20.55 3.66
C ASP A 164 -0.50 -19.72 3.49
N LYS A 165 -1.51 -20.28 2.85
CA LYS A 165 -2.77 -19.57 2.53
C LYS A 165 -3.57 -19.14 3.75
N GLU A 166 -3.54 -19.92 4.83
CA GLU A 166 -4.25 -19.57 6.07
C GLU A 166 -3.52 -18.45 6.81
N PHE A 167 -2.19 -18.54 6.88
CA PHE A 167 -1.36 -17.49 7.43
C PHE A 167 -1.55 -16.16 6.69
N LEU A 168 -1.46 -16.17 5.35
CA LEU A 168 -1.60 -14.97 4.52
C LEU A 168 -2.97 -14.32 4.65
N ARG A 169 -4.04 -15.12 4.70
CA ARG A 169 -5.40 -14.61 4.91
C ARG A 169 -5.53 -13.85 6.23
N ASN A 170 -4.90 -14.32 7.28
CA ASN A 170 -4.99 -13.73 8.61
C ASN A 170 -4.02 -12.55 8.80
N ASN A 171 -2.79 -12.65 8.28
CA ASN A 171 -1.69 -11.72 8.60
C ASN A 171 -1.25 -10.83 7.43
N GLY A 172 -1.58 -11.16 6.16
CA GLY A 172 -0.92 -10.58 4.99
C GLY A 172 0.50 -11.10 4.82
N HIS A 173 1.27 -10.48 3.94
CA HIS A 173 2.64 -10.90 3.64
C HIS A 173 3.72 -9.92 4.14
N GLY A 174 3.34 -8.92 4.93
CA GLY A 174 4.27 -8.01 5.60
C GLY A 174 3.62 -7.30 6.78
N ALA A 175 4.44 -6.77 7.68
CA ALA A 175 3.97 -6.08 8.88
C ALA A 175 3.48 -4.65 8.62
N SER A 176 3.86 -4.03 7.51
CA SER A 176 3.54 -2.64 7.20
C SER A 176 3.26 -2.43 5.72
N ILE A 177 2.13 -1.78 5.42
CA ILE A 177 1.85 -1.30 4.05
C ILE A 177 2.80 -0.17 3.62
N MET A 178 3.51 0.44 4.58
CA MET A 178 4.48 1.50 4.33
C MET A 178 5.84 0.96 3.83
N ASP A 179 5.95 -0.35 3.60
CA ASP A 179 7.07 -0.99 2.93
C ASP A 179 6.83 -1.11 1.42
N TYR A 180 7.90 -1.17 0.64
CA TYR A 180 7.87 -1.45 -0.80
C TYR A 180 8.05 -2.94 -1.11
N MET A 181 7.46 -3.82 -0.31
CA MET A 181 7.46 -5.26 -0.55
C MET A 181 6.69 -5.69 -1.80
N ARG A 182 5.85 -4.79 -2.33
CA ARG A 182 5.03 -5.01 -3.52
C ARG A 182 4.12 -6.24 -3.38
N PHE A 183 4.00 -7.06 -4.43
CA PHE A 183 3.14 -8.25 -4.41
C PHE A 183 3.92 -9.48 -3.95
N ASN A 184 3.22 -10.42 -3.32
CA ASN A 184 3.86 -11.62 -2.79
C ASN A 184 4.36 -12.55 -3.91
N TYR A 185 5.61 -12.38 -4.30
CA TYR A 185 6.26 -13.17 -5.34
C TYR A 185 6.86 -14.50 -4.87
N ALA A 186 6.81 -14.77 -3.56
CA ALA A 186 7.23 -16.07 -3.00
C ALA A 186 6.24 -17.20 -3.32
N VAL A 187 4.96 -16.86 -3.46
CA VAL A 187 3.88 -17.82 -3.74
C VAL A 187 4.11 -18.53 -5.07
N GLN A 188 3.92 -19.85 -5.06
CA GLN A 188 4.04 -20.70 -6.23
C GLN A 188 2.65 -21.17 -6.69
N PRO A 189 2.44 -21.57 -7.95
CA PRO A 189 1.14 -22.03 -8.44
C PRO A 189 0.54 -23.20 -7.62
N GLU A 190 1.38 -24.01 -7.01
CA GLU A 190 1.01 -25.16 -6.19
C GLU A 190 0.50 -24.79 -4.78
N ASP A 191 0.68 -23.54 -4.32
CA ASP A 191 0.34 -23.13 -2.95
C ASP A 191 -1.14 -22.82 -2.77
N ASP A 192 -1.91 -22.66 -3.85
CA ASP A 192 -3.36 -22.41 -3.87
C ASP A 192 -3.77 -21.20 -3.00
N VAL A 193 -2.97 -20.13 -3.07
CA VAL A 193 -3.19 -18.88 -2.33
C VAL A 193 -4.23 -18.02 -3.04
N SER A 194 -5.10 -17.35 -2.29
CA SER A 194 -6.03 -16.38 -2.85
C SER A 194 -5.29 -15.19 -3.48
N LEU A 195 -5.75 -14.76 -4.66
CA LEU A 195 -5.16 -13.62 -5.36
C LEU A 195 -5.22 -12.33 -4.55
N ASP A 196 -6.22 -12.18 -3.68
CA ASP A 196 -6.33 -11.02 -2.77
C ASP A 196 -5.23 -11.01 -1.70
N ASP A 197 -4.73 -12.19 -1.31
CA ASP A 197 -3.67 -12.34 -0.32
C ASP A 197 -2.25 -12.10 -0.91
N LEU A 198 -2.15 -11.88 -2.23
CA LEU A 198 -0.91 -11.45 -2.90
C LEU A 198 -0.69 -9.94 -2.82
N ILE A 199 -1.71 -9.16 -2.44
CA ILE A 199 -1.70 -7.70 -2.43
C ILE A 199 -1.43 -7.20 -1.02
N PRO A 200 -0.49 -6.24 -0.81
CA PRO A 200 -0.23 -5.67 0.51
C PRO A 200 -1.46 -5.00 1.11
N ARG A 201 -1.54 -5.04 2.43
CA ARG A 201 -2.60 -4.39 3.21
C ARG A 201 -2.03 -3.75 4.47
N VAL A 202 -2.83 -2.92 5.14
CA VAL A 202 -2.50 -2.37 6.47
C VAL A 202 -2.12 -3.52 7.40
N GLY A 203 -0.92 -3.47 7.93
CA GLY A 203 -0.32 -4.53 8.75
C GLY A 203 -0.34 -4.23 10.23
N GLU A 204 0.22 -5.14 11.01
CA GLU A 204 0.26 -5.05 12.48
C GLU A 204 1.09 -3.86 12.96
N TYR A 205 2.23 -3.59 12.28
CA TYR A 205 3.03 -2.40 12.57
C TYR A 205 2.24 -1.11 12.32
N ASP A 206 1.49 -1.03 11.22
CA ASP A 206 0.71 0.16 10.87
C ASP A 206 -0.35 0.44 11.94
N CYS A 207 -1.04 -0.60 12.41
CA CYS A 207 -2.01 -0.50 13.49
C CYS A 207 -1.34 0.01 14.79
N PHE A 208 -0.16 -0.51 15.12
CA PHE A 208 0.62 -0.05 16.26
C PHE A 208 1.06 1.42 16.09
N ALA A 209 1.54 1.81 14.91
CA ALA A 209 1.99 3.17 14.64
C ALA A 209 0.85 4.19 14.74
N ILE A 210 -0.34 3.86 14.22
CA ILE A 210 -1.54 4.68 14.40
C ILE A 210 -1.97 4.74 15.87
N GLU A 211 -1.96 3.62 16.57
CA GLU A 211 -2.28 3.59 17.99
C GLU A 211 -1.31 4.44 18.80
N TRP A 212 -0.01 4.34 18.52
CA TRP A 212 1.03 5.15 19.16
C TRP A 212 0.86 6.64 18.89
N GLY A 213 0.57 7.04 17.67
CA GLY A 213 0.47 8.44 17.26
C GLY A 213 -0.86 9.12 17.61
N TYR A 214 -1.96 8.35 17.74
CA TYR A 214 -3.31 8.91 17.86
C TYR A 214 -4.02 8.58 19.17
N ARG A 215 -3.50 7.66 19.99
CA ARG A 215 -4.13 7.32 21.26
C ARG A 215 -4.20 8.53 22.18
N TYR A 216 -5.34 8.74 22.80
CA TYR A 216 -5.54 9.81 23.77
C TYR A 216 -4.83 9.51 25.11
N PHE A 217 -4.15 10.51 25.64
CA PHE A 217 -3.59 10.52 26.98
C PHE A 217 -4.07 11.77 27.75
N PRO A 218 -4.29 11.68 29.08
CA PRO A 218 -4.85 12.79 29.87
C PRO A 218 -3.89 13.97 30.02
N SER A 219 -2.59 13.77 29.85
CA SER A 219 -1.57 14.84 29.86
C SER A 219 -0.37 14.44 29.00
N GLU A 220 0.38 15.46 28.56
CA GLU A 220 1.61 15.27 27.77
C GLU A 220 2.69 14.52 28.53
N GLU A 221 2.84 14.77 29.84
CA GLU A 221 3.80 14.09 30.69
C GLU A 221 3.54 12.59 30.77
N VAL A 222 2.25 12.21 31.00
CA VAL A 222 1.82 10.81 31.02
C VAL A 222 2.02 10.17 29.67
N ALA A 223 1.69 10.88 28.56
CA ALA A 223 1.88 10.40 27.22
C ALA A 223 3.35 10.08 26.95
N ARG A 224 4.25 11.04 27.20
CA ARG A 224 5.69 10.91 26.91
C ARG A 224 6.29 9.69 27.59
N LYS A 225 6.07 9.52 28.89
CA LYS A 225 6.59 8.38 29.63
C LYS A 225 6.06 7.05 29.09
N ARG A 226 4.74 6.93 28.94
CA ARG A 226 4.10 5.67 28.47
C ARG A 226 4.47 5.31 27.03
N LEU A 227 4.59 6.30 26.15
CA LEU A 227 4.95 6.05 24.74
C LEU A 227 6.37 5.51 24.61
N TRP A 228 7.34 5.99 25.39
CA TRP A 228 8.69 5.45 25.40
C TRP A 228 8.73 4.00 25.90
N GLU A 229 8.16 3.74 27.10
CA GLU A 229 8.09 2.40 27.69
C GLU A 229 7.39 1.40 26.75
N TRP A 230 6.36 1.87 26.06
CA TRP A 230 5.60 1.04 25.13
C TRP A 230 6.41 0.69 23.87
N VAL A 231 7.08 1.66 23.26
CA VAL A 231 7.95 1.41 22.09
C VAL A 231 9.06 0.43 22.45
N ASP A 232 9.75 0.63 23.60
CA ASP A 232 10.81 -0.27 24.05
C ASP A 232 10.31 -1.71 24.25
N SER A 233 9.12 -1.85 24.82
CA SER A 233 8.48 -3.15 25.00
C SER A 233 8.11 -3.82 23.68
N MET A 234 7.47 -3.07 22.77
CA MET A 234 7.00 -3.59 21.48
C MET A 234 8.15 -3.91 20.53
N ALA A 235 9.25 -3.15 20.57
CA ALA A 235 10.43 -3.37 19.73
C ALA A 235 11.13 -4.73 19.96
N GLN A 236 10.80 -5.44 21.05
CA GLN A 236 11.26 -6.82 21.27
C GLN A 236 10.63 -7.82 20.29
N ASN A 237 9.47 -7.47 19.70
CA ASN A 237 8.83 -8.29 18.69
C ASN A 237 9.11 -7.69 17.30
N PRO A 238 9.67 -8.49 16.35
CA PRO A 238 9.97 -8.02 15.00
C PRO A 238 8.80 -7.37 14.25
N LEU A 239 7.55 -7.77 14.53
CA LEU A 239 6.35 -7.19 13.94
C LEU A 239 6.18 -5.69 14.18
N TYR A 240 6.78 -5.16 15.25
CA TYR A 240 6.62 -3.76 15.67
C TYR A 240 7.91 -2.95 15.51
N GLN A 241 8.93 -3.52 14.87
CA GLN A 241 10.19 -2.82 14.63
C GLN A 241 10.03 -1.85 13.45
N TYR A 242 10.70 -0.70 13.59
CA TYR A 242 10.79 0.31 12.55
C TYR A 242 12.19 0.33 11.93
N GLY A 243 12.26 0.47 10.62
CA GLY A 243 13.50 0.72 9.91
C GLY A 243 13.25 1.53 8.64
N GLY A 244 13.90 2.71 8.55
CA GLY A 244 14.02 3.43 7.28
C GLY A 244 14.96 2.67 6.35
N ILE A 245 15.05 3.11 5.07
CA ILE A 245 16.00 2.50 4.14
C ILE A 245 17.43 2.66 4.66
N ASP A 246 18.11 1.55 4.85
CA ASP A 246 19.51 1.51 5.29
C ASP A 246 20.26 0.49 4.44
N LYS A 247 21.21 0.96 3.64
CA LYS A 247 21.99 0.10 2.73
C LYS A 247 22.91 -0.88 3.47
N THR A 248 23.12 -0.70 4.76
CA THR A 248 23.95 -1.57 5.60
C THR A 248 23.15 -2.59 6.39
N ASP A 249 21.84 -2.37 6.57
CA ASP A 249 20.93 -3.32 7.21
C ASP A 249 20.17 -4.13 6.15
N VAL A 250 20.47 -5.42 6.09
CA VAL A 250 19.84 -6.35 5.15
C VAL A 250 18.33 -6.53 5.37
N PHE A 251 17.84 -6.18 6.55
CA PHE A 251 16.42 -6.26 6.89
C PHE A 251 15.65 -4.96 6.63
N CYS A 252 16.31 -3.91 6.13
CA CYS A 252 15.71 -2.61 5.85
C CYS A 252 15.90 -2.19 4.39
N GLN A 253 15.62 -3.10 3.47
CA GLN A 253 15.75 -2.88 2.04
C GLN A 253 14.37 -2.61 1.40
N SER A 254 14.37 -1.99 0.22
CA SER A 254 13.15 -1.86 -0.59
C SER A 254 13.09 -2.94 -1.65
N GLU A 255 11.89 -3.34 -2.06
CA GLU A 255 11.61 -4.33 -3.11
C GLU A 255 12.02 -5.77 -2.72
N ASP A 256 12.28 -6.02 -1.43
CA ASP A 256 12.56 -7.33 -0.87
C ASP A 256 11.34 -7.93 -0.15
N LEU A 257 11.43 -9.20 0.21
CA LEU A 257 10.37 -9.91 0.92
C LEU A 257 10.93 -11.09 1.71
N GLY A 258 10.41 -11.26 2.93
CA GLY A 258 10.69 -12.39 3.80
C GLY A 258 11.97 -12.28 4.61
N PHE A 259 12.01 -13.01 5.72
CA PHE A 259 13.18 -13.06 6.62
C PHE A 259 14.41 -13.61 5.91
N ASN A 260 14.24 -14.65 5.08
CA ASN A 260 15.28 -15.19 4.22
C ASN A 260 15.09 -14.71 2.78
N GLN A 261 15.59 -13.52 2.50
CA GLN A 261 15.46 -12.86 1.19
C GLN A 261 16.06 -13.68 0.04
N MET A 262 17.15 -14.44 0.29
CA MET A 262 17.77 -15.30 -0.71
C MET A 262 16.81 -16.40 -1.18
N GLU A 263 16.19 -17.11 -0.24
CA GLU A 263 15.22 -18.17 -0.52
C GLU A 263 13.97 -17.62 -1.23
N VAL A 264 13.47 -16.47 -0.81
CA VAL A 264 12.31 -15.83 -1.44
C VAL A 264 12.64 -15.35 -2.85
N ASN A 265 13.84 -14.80 -3.08
CA ASN A 265 14.29 -14.41 -4.41
C ASN A 265 14.44 -15.62 -5.36
N GLU A 266 14.93 -16.76 -4.88
CA GLU A 266 14.97 -17.98 -5.68
C GLU A 266 13.58 -18.43 -6.15
N LEU A 267 12.56 -18.30 -5.28
CA LEU A 267 11.16 -18.58 -5.64
C LEU A 267 10.63 -17.57 -6.67
N GLY A 268 10.94 -16.29 -6.50
CA GLY A 268 10.61 -15.24 -7.46
C GLY A 268 11.23 -15.49 -8.84
N ILE A 269 12.52 -15.84 -8.89
CA ILE A 269 13.23 -16.22 -10.12
C ILE A 269 12.57 -17.44 -10.78
N LYS A 270 12.21 -18.46 -10.01
CA LYS A 270 11.47 -19.62 -10.51
C LYS A 270 10.13 -19.21 -11.17
N ASN A 271 9.40 -18.26 -10.59
CA ASN A 271 8.18 -17.74 -11.18
C ASN A 271 8.45 -16.96 -12.48
N LEU A 272 9.50 -16.15 -12.55
CA LEU A 272 9.89 -15.47 -13.78
C LEU A 272 10.29 -16.44 -14.89
N GLN A 273 11.03 -17.52 -14.56
CA GLN A 273 11.35 -18.57 -15.51
C GLN A 273 10.12 -19.27 -16.07
N ARG A 274 9.11 -19.55 -15.22
CA ARG A 274 7.82 -20.08 -15.67
C ARG A 274 7.12 -19.14 -16.64
N LEU A 275 7.09 -17.84 -16.33
CA LEU A 275 6.49 -16.83 -17.22
C LEU A 275 7.18 -16.79 -18.58
N LEU A 276 8.51 -16.85 -18.63
CA LEU A 276 9.28 -16.86 -19.88
C LEU A 276 8.95 -18.06 -20.77
N GLN A 277 8.59 -19.19 -20.17
CA GLN A 277 8.23 -20.42 -20.92
C GLN A 277 6.76 -20.45 -21.36
N MET A 278 5.93 -19.52 -20.91
CA MET A 278 4.51 -19.48 -21.28
C MET A 278 4.30 -19.04 -22.74
N PRO A 279 3.31 -19.62 -23.44
CA PRO A 279 3.02 -19.29 -24.85
C PRO A 279 2.45 -17.90 -25.06
N ILE A 280 2.29 -17.08 -24.02
CA ILE A 280 1.79 -15.71 -24.11
C ILE A 280 2.64 -14.83 -25.01
N TRP A 281 3.94 -15.12 -25.11
CA TRP A 281 4.90 -14.40 -25.94
C TRP A 281 4.76 -14.70 -27.45
N MET A 282 4.15 -15.84 -27.80
CA MET A 282 4.03 -16.34 -29.17
C MET A 282 2.70 -15.95 -29.83
N LYS A 283 1.78 -15.32 -29.09
CA LYS A 283 0.49 -14.91 -29.64
C LYS A 283 0.67 -13.75 -30.60
N GLU A 284 0.00 -13.81 -31.75
CA GLU A 284 -0.11 -12.66 -32.64
C GLU A 284 -0.77 -11.49 -31.91
N GLN A 285 -0.17 -10.32 -32.03
CA GLN A 285 -0.55 -9.15 -31.24
C GLN A 285 -0.56 -7.91 -32.15
N ASP A 286 -1.48 -7.00 -31.87
CA ASP A 286 -1.45 -5.66 -32.44
C ASP A 286 -0.29 -4.82 -31.85
N GLU A 287 -0.04 -3.64 -32.40
CA GLU A 287 1.07 -2.78 -31.97
C GLU A 287 0.94 -2.32 -30.52
N ALA A 288 -0.27 -2.11 -30.02
CA ALA A 288 -0.49 -1.71 -28.64
C ALA A 288 -0.14 -2.86 -27.66
N ALA A 289 -0.58 -4.07 -27.96
CA ALA A 289 -0.25 -5.27 -27.21
C ALA A 289 1.24 -5.58 -27.24
N LYS A 290 1.92 -5.43 -28.39
CA LYS A 290 3.38 -5.56 -28.51
C LYS A 290 4.13 -4.61 -27.59
N LYS A 291 3.69 -3.36 -27.49
CA LYS A 291 4.29 -2.35 -26.60
C LYS A 291 4.16 -2.79 -25.13
N VAL A 292 2.98 -3.24 -24.70
CA VAL A 292 2.74 -3.73 -23.33
C VAL A 292 3.62 -4.94 -23.04
N MET A 293 3.66 -5.92 -23.93
CA MET A 293 4.45 -7.14 -23.73
C MET A 293 5.95 -6.85 -23.73
N SER A 294 6.43 -5.90 -24.54
CA SER A 294 7.83 -5.46 -24.51
C SER A 294 8.20 -4.80 -23.19
N SER A 295 7.31 -3.98 -22.60
CA SER A 295 7.51 -3.40 -21.27
C SER A 295 7.58 -4.48 -20.19
N ARG A 296 6.66 -5.44 -20.22
CA ARG A 296 6.63 -6.58 -19.29
C ARG A 296 7.89 -7.43 -19.37
N TYR A 297 8.34 -7.73 -20.60
CA TYR A 297 9.57 -8.49 -20.83
C TYR A 297 10.79 -7.78 -20.23
N ARG A 298 10.93 -6.46 -20.46
CA ARG A 298 12.00 -5.66 -19.85
C ARG A 298 11.90 -5.66 -18.32
N GLY A 299 10.69 -5.48 -17.77
CA GLY A 299 10.46 -5.53 -16.33
C GLY A 299 10.90 -6.86 -15.71
N MET A 300 10.68 -7.97 -16.40
CA MET A 300 11.17 -9.30 -15.97
C MET A 300 12.69 -9.38 -15.99
N LEU A 301 13.34 -8.91 -17.07
CA LEU A 301 14.81 -8.96 -17.19
C LEU A 301 15.53 -8.12 -16.12
N ILE A 302 14.92 -7.01 -15.69
CA ILE A 302 15.48 -6.16 -14.62
C ILE A 302 15.43 -6.89 -13.26
N ARG A 303 14.45 -7.77 -13.06
CA ARG A 303 14.23 -8.49 -11.80
C ARG A 303 14.82 -9.89 -11.76
N TYR A 304 15.21 -10.42 -12.92
CA TYR A 304 15.92 -11.71 -13.05
C TYR A 304 17.39 -11.57 -12.69
#